data_7a19e555a8fc2b188bf34c019cb935eb
#
_entry.id   7a19e555a8fc2b188bf34c019cb935eb
#
_cell.length_a   1.000
_cell.length_b   1.000
_cell.length_c   1.000
_cell.angle_alpha   90.00
_cell.angle_beta   90.00
_cell.angle_gamma   90.00
#
_symmetry.space_group_name_H-M   'P 1'
#
loop_
_entity.id
_entity.type
_entity.pdbx_description
1 polymer ?
#
loop_
_entity_poly.entity_id
_entity_poly.type
_entity_poly.pdbx_seq_one_letter_code
_entity_poly.pdbx_strand_id
1 'polypeptide(L)'
;DLQLANGKTLTITANNPTKNIYIDAVTLNGQPIEKNFITYEQLMQGGTLAFTLTDEPNMNRGTSDEAAPYSATEGAWVSMPYVSQDLHLFEGETEVSLSTTTEGAKIYFTFNGEEPDENSFGYVEPFTLRCSKLIKAKAFKEGYKPSRTFSVLATKAEFKPARQAKGTVNGVNYVHVIGNFQKVADLKNGKFVKQGVMTEPSIKEAVQPDHFGYTFTGMIDIPEDGIYGFFTRSDDGSVLYIDGEKIVDNDGSHSALVASGKVALKKGLHTYQLLYLEDYEGDHLSWGWRLPGKDEFEKIPVEKLFVK
;
A
#
# COMPACT_ATOMS: atom_id res chain seq x y z
N ASP A 1 30.45 -17.75 -11.07
CA ASP A 1 31.29 -18.14 -9.93
C ASP A 1 30.95 -17.26 -8.73
N LEU A 2 30.76 -17.92 -7.57
CA LEU A 2 30.54 -17.24 -6.28
C LEU A 2 31.75 -17.50 -5.39
N GLN A 3 32.43 -16.44 -4.94
CA GLN A 3 33.47 -16.53 -3.92
C GLN A 3 32.81 -16.61 -2.54
N LEU A 4 33.11 -17.69 -1.83
CA LEU A 4 32.56 -17.97 -0.52
C LEU A 4 33.45 -17.40 0.59
N ALA A 5 32.84 -17.05 1.75
CA ALA A 5 33.55 -16.46 2.87
C ALA A 5 34.68 -17.33 3.44
N ASN A 6 34.66 -18.63 3.18
CA ASN A 6 35.72 -19.59 3.57
C ASN A 6 36.84 -19.74 2.53
N GLY A 7 36.88 -18.87 1.52
CA GLY A 7 37.90 -18.87 0.46
C GLY A 7 37.66 -19.88 -0.67
N LYS A 8 36.60 -20.69 -0.61
CA LYS A 8 36.25 -21.61 -1.69
C LYS A 8 35.40 -20.91 -2.74
N THR A 9 35.28 -21.51 -3.91
CA THR A 9 34.43 -21.05 -5.01
C THR A 9 33.33 -22.06 -5.25
N LEU A 10 32.08 -21.57 -5.43
CA LEU A 10 30.96 -22.32 -5.98
C LEU A 10 30.72 -21.86 -7.41
N THR A 11 30.85 -22.76 -8.37
CA THR A 11 30.56 -22.54 -9.79
C THR A 11 29.15 -23.05 -10.09
N ILE A 12 28.28 -22.17 -10.60
CA ILE A 12 26.94 -22.56 -11.02
C ILE A 12 26.94 -22.69 -12.55
N THR A 13 26.48 -23.82 -13.06
CA THR A 13 26.40 -24.10 -14.49
C THR A 13 25.01 -24.54 -14.91
N ALA A 14 24.64 -24.23 -16.15
CA ALA A 14 23.40 -24.72 -16.76
C ALA A 14 23.62 -24.97 -18.25
N ASN A 15 23.03 -26.03 -18.79
CA ASN A 15 23.06 -26.31 -20.23
C ASN A 15 22.02 -25.42 -20.94
N ASN A 16 22.44 -24.75 -22.02
CA ASN A 16 21.58 -24.01 -22.95
C ASN A 16 20.48 -23.15 -22.26
N PRO A 17 20.80 -22.23 -21.29
CA PRO A 17 19.83 -21.52 -20.47
C PRO A 17 18.99 -20.50 -21.26
N THR A 18 19.36 -20.19 -22.49
CA THR A 18 18.60 -19.28 -23.36
C THR A 18 17.40 -19.94 -24.04
N LYS A 19 17.42 -21.29 -24.13
CA LYS A 19 16.37 -22.06 -24.82
C LYS A 19 15.59 -22.95 -23.86
N ASN A 20 16.27 -23.54 -22.90
CA ASN A 20 15.70 -24.46 -21.90
C ASN A 20 15.48 -23.72 -20.60
N ILE A 21 14.28 -23.75 -20.06
CA ILE A 21 13.87 -22.97 -18.86
C ILE A 21 13.42 -23.83 -17.68
N TYR A 22 13.17 -25.13 -17.91
CA TYR A 22 12.70 -26.03 -16.86
C TYR A 22 13.86 -26.87 -16.33
N ILE A 23 13.90 -27.07 -15.01
CA ILE A 23 14.93 -27.88 -14.37
C ILE A 23 14.52 -29.35 -14.44
N ASP A 24 15.31 -30.15 -15.12
CA ASP A 24 15.17 -31.62 -15.16
C ASP A 24 15.99 -32.30 -14.07
N ALA A 25 17.25 -31.93 -13.91
CA ALA A 25 18.12 -32.48 -12.88
C ALA A 25 19.04 -31.41 -12.30
N VAL A 26 19.49 -31.64 -11.05
CA VAL A 26 20.50 -30.83 -10.37
C VAL A 26 21.54 -31.75 -9.76
N THR A 27 22.81 -31.40 -9.90
CA THR A 27 23.89 -32.07 -9.20
C THR A 27 24.80 -31.09 -8.46
N LEU A 28 25.29 -31.49 -7.29
CA LEU A 28 26.35 -30.76 -6.58
C LEU A 28 27.60 -31.66 -6.55
N ASN A 29 28.68 -31.20 -7.15
CA ASN A 29 29.95 -31.98 -7.28
C ASN A 29 29.71 -33.36 -7.92
N GLY A 30 28.81 -33.44 -8.90
CA GLY A 30 28.43 -34.67 -9.60
C GLY A 30 27.46 -35.59 -8.84
N GLN A 31 27.08 -35.28 -7.61
CA GLN A 31 26.07 -36.03 -6.85
C GLN A 31 24.65 -35.43 -7.08
N PRO A 32 23.64 -36.26 -7.38
CA PRO A 32 22.29 -35.81 -7.59
C PRO A 32 21.69 -35.06 -6.38
N ILE A 33 20.98 -33.99 -6.63
CA ILE A 33 20.17 -33.25 -5.65
C ILE A 33 18.70 -33.39 -6.02
N GLU A 34 17.98 -34.23 -5.29
CA GLU A 34 16.53 -34.43 -5.47
C GLU A 34 15.70 -33.30 -4.79
N LYS A 35 16.30 -32.62 -3.81
CA LYS A 35 15.66 -31.51 -3.09
C LYS A 35 15.60 -30.26 -3.94
N ASN A 36 14.62 -29.41 -3.64
CA ASN A 36 14.46 -28.09 -4.26
C ASN A 36 15.32 -27.01 -3.57
N PHE A 37 16.23 -27.39 -2.73
CA PHE A 37 17.16 -26.52 -2.01
C PHE A 37 18.51 -27.26 -1.77
N ILE A 38 19.55 -26.49 -1.44
CA ILE A 38 20.79 -26.96 -0.86
C ILE A 38 20.96 -26.35 0.53
N THR A 39 21.61 -27.10 1.43
CA THR A 39 21.88 -26.57 2.79
C THR A 39 23.06 -25.61 2.79
N TYR A 40 23.19 -24.83 3.88
CA TYR A 40 24.34 -23.94 4.06
C TYR A 40 25.66 -24.71 4.06
N GLU A 41 25.71 -25.88 4.69
CA GLU A 41 26.88 -26.73 4.71
C GLU A 41 27.26 -27.22 3.31
N GLN A 42 26.27 -27.63 2.48
CA GLN A 42 26.47 -27.98 1.09
C GLN A 42 26.99 -26.81 0.26
N LEU A 43 26.40 -25.62 0.43
CA LEU A 43 26.86 -24.39 -0.22
C LEU A 43 28.32 -24.09 0.12
N MET A 44 28.68 -24.17 1.42
CA MET A 44 30.01 -23.84 1.92
C MET A 44 31.09 -24.89 1.56
N GLN A 45 30.72 -26.03 1.01
CA GLN A 45 31.69 -26.97 0.45
C GLN A 45 32.36 -26.42 -0.82
N GLY A 46 31.67 -25.53 -1.54
CA GLY A 46 32.10 -25.07 -2.85
C GLY A 46 32.00 -26.14 -3.91
N GLY A 47 32.68 -25.92 -5.03
CA GLY A 47 32.70 -26.86 -6.17
C GLY A 47 31.69 -26.48 -7.26
N THR A 48 30.98 -27.43 -7.86
CA THR A 48 30.11 -27.19 -9.01
C THR A 48 28.68 -27.60 -8.70
N LEU A 49 27.76 -26.63 -8.77
CA LEU A 49 26.31 -26.85 -8.81
C LEU A 49 25.85 -26.78 -10.26
N ALA A 50 25.47 -27.92 -10.83
CA ALA A 50 25.11 -28.03 -12.24
C ALA A 50 23.61 -28.31 -12.40
N PHE A 51 22.98 -27.52 -13.25
CA PHE A 51 21.56 -27.65 -13.64
C PHE A 51 21.49 -28.25 -15.04
N THR A 52 20.72 -29.32 -15.18
CA THR A 52 20.28 -29.83 -16.49
C THR A 52 18.92 -29.22 -16.76
N LEU A 53 18.83 -28.42 -17.81
CA LEU A 53 17.60 -27.72 -18.22
C LEU A 53 17.00 -28.36 -19.47
N THR A 54 15.68 -28.34 -19.59
CA THR A 54 14.89 -28.83 -20.72
C THR A 54 13.89 -27.78 -21.19
N ASP A 55 13.30 -27.95 -22.34
CA ASP A 55 12.24 -27.14 -22.91
C ASP A 55 10.84 -27.57 -22.45
N GLU A 56 10.71 -28.75 -21.82
CA GLU A 56 9.49 -29.25 -21.21
C GLU A 56 9.65 -29.47 -19.70
N PRO A 57 8.61 -29.22 -18.87
CA PRO A 57 8.69 -29.38 -17.42
C PRO A 57 8.75 -30.83 -16.99
N ASN A 58 9.72 -31.20 -16.13
CA ASN A 58 9.75 -32.49 -15.44
C ASN A 58 8.77 -32.44 -14.24
N MET A 59 7.58 -32.96 -14.42
CA MET A 59 6.51 -32.96 -13.43
C MET A 59 6.74 -33.90 -12.23
N ASN A 60 7.80 -34.75 -12.30
CA ASN A 60 8.12 -35.70 -11.24
C ASN A 60 9.24 -35.23 -10.32
N ARG A 61 10.01 -34.21 -10.74
CA ARG A 61 11.12 -33.69 -9.95
C ARG A 61 10.65 -32.75 -8.84
N GLY A 62 11.12 -33.00 -7.61
CA GLY A 62 10.93 -32.08 -6.49
C GLY A 62 9.49 -31.97 -5.98
N THR A 63 8.63 -32.95 -6.27
CA THR A 63 7.22 -32.95 -5.91
C THR A 63 6.91 -33.70 -4.60
N SER A 64 7.87 -34.39 -4.02
CA SER A 64 7.68 -35.05 -2.72
C SER A 64 7.84 -34.07 -1.55
N ASP A 65 7.24 -34.39 -0.41
CA ASP A 65 7.34 -33.59 0.82
C ASP A 65 8.81 -33.45 1.28
N GLU A 66 9.65 -34.47 1.06
CA GLU A 66 11.06 -34.46 1.42
C GLU A 66 11.91 -33.57 0.49
N ALA A 67 11.42 -33.30 -0.72
CA ALA A 67 12.05 -32.38 -1.66
C ALA A 67 11.77 -30.91 -1.35
N ALA A 68 10.72 -30.61 -0.59
CA ALA A 68 10.38 -29.25 -0.18
C ALA A 68 11.42 -28.69 0.81
N PRO A 69 11.69 -27.37 0.78
CA PRO A 69 12.48 -26.73 1.84
C PRO A 69 11.83 -26.97 3.20
N TYR A 70 12.63 -27.25 4.21
CA TYR A 70 12.12 -27.37 5.59
C TYR A 70 11.55 -26.03 6.06
N SER A 71 10.46 -26.09 6.83
CA SER A 71 9.92 -24.92 7.52
C SER A 71 10.77 -24.61 8.76
N ALA A 72 11.14 -23.36 8.95
CA ALA A 72 11.76 -22.90 10.21
C ALA A 72 10.76 -22.92 11.40
N THR A 73 9.48 -23.13 11.11
CA THR A 73 8.43 -23.23 12.13
C THR A 73 7.96 -24.68 12.22
N GLU A 74 8.11 -25.28 13.41
CA GLU A 74 7.52 -26.60 13.70
C GLU A 74 6.00 -26.50 13.77
N GLY A 75 5.30 -27.40 13.08
CA GLY A 75 3.85 -27.51 13.05
C GLY A 75 3.15 -26.56 12.10
N ALA A 76 1.93 -26.93 11.73
CA ALA A 76 1.07 -26.10 10.88
C ALA A 76 0.51 -24.90 11.67
N TRP A 77 0.39 -23.77 10.99
CA TRP A 77 -0.22 -22.55 11.52
C TRP A 77 -1.61 -22.34 10.90
N VAL A 78 -2.53 -21.85 11.70
CA VAL A 78 -3.80 -21.34 11.16
C VAL A 78 -3.56 -20.03 10.44
N SER A 79 -4.16 -19.85 9.27
CA SER A 79 -4.11 -18.59 8.51
C SER A 79 -4.79 -17.48 9.29
N MET A 80 -4.19 -16.29 9.25
CA MET A 80 -4.73 -15.08 9.90
C MET A 80 -6.12 -14.78 9.34
N PRO A 81 -7.10 -14.43 10.20
CA PRO A 81 -8.39 -13.92 9.75
C PRO A 81 -8.25 -12.66 8.90
N TYR A 82 -9.24 -12.43 8.04
CA TYR A 82 -9.33 -11.23 7.20
C TYR A 82 -10.78 -10.81 7.01
N VAL A 83 -10.97 -9.58 6.56
CA VAL A 83 -12.25 -9.05 6.09
C VAL A 83 -12.12 -8.69 4.61
N SER A 84 -13.19 -8.89 3.84
CA SER A 84 -13.24 -8.50 2.42
C SER A 84 -13.72 -7.06 2.22
N GLN A 85 -14.39 -6.49 3.22
CA GLN A 85 -14.92 -5.13 3.19
C GLN A 85 -13.85 -4.12 3.63
N ASP A 86 -13.94 -2.91 3.10
CA ASP A 86 -13.19 -1.77 3.61
C ASP A 86 -13.92 -1.17 4.82
N LEU A 87 -13.38 -1.43 6.01
CA LEU A 87 -13.92 -0.96 7.28
C LEU A 87 -13.27 0.35 7.76
N HIS A 88 -12.27 0.89 7.06
CA HIS A 88 -11.55 2.08 7.54
C HIS A 88 -12.44 3.31 7.70
N LEU A 89 -13.48 3.44 6.85
CA LEU A 89 -14.47 4.50 6.98
C LEU A 89 -15.81 4.02 6.41
N PHE A 90 -16.88 4.02 7.22
CA PHE A 90 -18.23 3.59 6.79
C PHE A 90 -19.31 4.58 7.23
N GLU A 91 -20.39 4.68 6.48
CA GLU A 91 -21.54 5.51 6.76
C GLU A 91 -22.66 4.70 7.39
N GLY A 92 -23.35 5.30 8.38
CA GLY A 92 -24.51 4.69 9.02
C GLY A 92 -24.15 3.41 9.80
N GLU A 93 -24.27 2.28 9.15
CA GLU A 93 -23.89 0.96 9.66
C GLU A 93 -23.15 0.13 8.60
N THR A 94 -22.38 -0.84 9.03
CA THR A 94 -21.65 -1.75 8.13
C THR A 94 -21.70 -3.18 8.66
N GLU A 95 -21.76 -4.15 7.77
CA GLU A 95 -21.65 -5.55 8.10
C GLU A 95 -20.16 -5.96 8.13
N VAL A 96 -19.79 -6.77 9.08
CA VAL A 96 -18.45 -7.34 9.22
C VAL A 96 -18.50 -8.85 9.01
N SER A 97 -17.83 -9.32 7.96
CA SER A 97 -17.64 -10.73 7.66
C SER A 97 -16.17 -11.10 7.86
N LEU A 98 -15.89 -11.94 8.85
CA LEU A 98 -14.57 -12.49 9.12
C LEU A 98 -14.41 -13.83 8.41
N SER A 99 -13.26 -14.05 7.78
CA SER A 99 -12.93 -15.30 7.09
C SER A 99 -11.49 -15.71 7.36
N THR A 100 -11.19 -17.00 7.19
CA THR A 100 -9.82 -17.54 7.17
C THR A 100 -9.72 -18.63 6.11
N THR A 101 -8.55 -18.78 5.50
CA THR A 101 -8.31 -19.81 4.48
C THR A 101 -8.04 -21.19 5.04
N THR A 102 -7.86 -21.31 6.36
CA THR A 102 -7.68 -22.63 7.00
C THR A 102 -9.05 -23.27 7.24
N GLU A 103 -9.37 -24.28 6.47
CA GLU A 103 -10.62 -25.02 6.58
C GLU A 103 -10.80 -25.63 8.00
N GLY A 104 -12.00 -25.49 8.56
CA GLY A 104 -12.36 -25.98 9.89
C GLY A 104 -11.75 -25.20 11.06
N ALA A 105 -11.05 -24.08 10.81
CA ALA A 105 -10.61 -23.19 11.87
C ALA A 105 -11.78 -22.36 12.43
N LYS A 106 -11.77 -22.14 13.76
CA LYS A 106 -12.71 -21.27 14.45
C LYS A 106 -12.09 -19.90 14.65
N ILE A 107 -12.85 -18.83 14.37
CA ILE A 107 -12.41 -17.45 14.55
C ILE A 107 -13.01 -16.92 15.86
N TYR A 108 -12.19 -16.28 16.67
CA TYR A 108 -12.58 -15.55 17.88
C TYR A 108 -12.15 -14.09 17.74
N PHE A 109 -12.93 -13.18 18.32
CA PHE A 109 -12.66 -11.75 18.20
C PHE A 109 -12.98 -10.95 19.46
N THR A 110 -12.39 -9.74 19.56
CA THR A 110 -12.61 -8.79 20.65
C THR A 110 -12.86 -7.39 20.11
N PHE A 111 -13.47 -6.52 20.93
CA PHE A 111 -13.66 -5.09 20.66
C PHE A 111 -12.93 -4.17 21.65
N ASN A 112 -12.35 -4.74 22.72
CA ASN A 112 -11.71 -4.02 23.82
C ASN A 112 -10.20 -3.80 23.63
N GLY A 113 -9.64 -4.26 22.50
CA GLY A 113 -8.22 -4.18 22.20
C GLY A 113 -7.37 -5.30 22.78
N GLU A 114 -7.94 -6.21 23.55
CA GLU A 114 -7.24 -7.40 24.05
C GLU A 114 -6.99 -8.41 22.93
N GLU A 115 -5.98 -9.27 23.13
CA GLU A 115 -5.69 -10.36 22.19
C GLU A 115 -6.78 -11.43 22.27
N PRO A 116 -7.41 -11.81 21.13
CA PRO A 116 -8.42 -12.87 21.14
C PRO A 116 -7.86 -14.23 21.54
N ASP A 117 -8.60 -14.94 22.36
CA ASP A 117 -8.40 -16.34 22.73
C ASP A 117 -9.70 -17.14 22.54
N GLU A 118 -9.69 -18.45 22.87
CA GLU A 118 -10.85 -19.33 22.72
C GLU A 118 -11.99 -19.04 23.72
N ASN A 119 -11.81 -18.11 24.68
CA ASN A 119 -12.86 -17.61 25.58
C ASN A 119 -13.48 -16.29 25.09
N SER A 120 -12.91 -15.69 24.04
CA SER A 120 -13.40 -14.46 23.40
C SER A 120 -14.69 -14.73 22.61
N PHE A 121 -15.28 -13.70 21.99
CA PHE A 121 -16.48 -13.88 21.15
C PHE A 121 -16.17 -14.81 19.98
N GLY A 122 -16.89 -15.92 19.89
CA GLY A 122 -16.81 -16.82 18.73
C GLY A 122 -17.52 -16.22 17.52
N TYR A 123 -16.87 -16.18 16.38
CA TYR A 123 -17.48 -15.74 15.13
C TYR A 123 -18.24 -16.89 14.48
N VAL A 124 -19.54 -16.73 14.28
CA VAL A 124 -20.43 -17.71 13.66
C VAL A 124 -21.02 -17.18 12.36
N GLU A 125 -21.42 -15.91 12.35
CA GLU A 125 -22.08 -15.25 11.23
C GLU A 125 -21.69 -13.76 11.19
N PRO A 126 -21.90 -13.05 10.05
CA PRO A 126 -21.65 -11.62 9.95
C PRO A 126 -22.42 -10.82 10.99
N PHE A 127 -21.79 -9.78 11.53
CA PHE A 127 -22.38 -8.88 12.51
C PHE A 127 -22.35 -7.42 12.08
N THR A 128 -23.30 -6.63 12.54
CA THR A 128 -23.43 -5.21 12.16
C THR A 128 -22.74 -4.29 13.16
N LEU A 129 -21.91 -3.38 12.66
CA LEU A 129 -21.37 -2.24 13.41
C LEU A 129 -22.18 -0.97 13.15
N ARG A 130 -22.48 -0.24 14.24
CA ARG A 130 -23.17 1.06 14.23
C ARG A 130 -22.33 2.20 14.79
N CYS A 131 -21.15 1.91 15.28
CA CYS A 131 -20.18 2.87 15.80
C CYS A 131 -18.76 2.39 15.53
N SER A 132 -17.79 3.29 15.65
CA SER A 132 -16.36 2.95 15.50
C SER A 132 -15.96 1.89 16.53
N LYS A 133 -15.24 0.87 16.07
CA LYS A 133 -14.75 -0.23 16.90
C LYS A 133 -13.37 -0.70 16.41
N LEU A 134 -12.48 -0.95 17.35
CA LEU A 134 -11.28 -1.74 17.10
C LEU A 134 -11.69 -3.22 17.12
N ILE A 135 -11.49 -3.92 16.01
CA ILE A 135 -11.73 -5.35 15.90
C ILE A 135 -10.35 -6.03 15.89
N LYS A 136 -10.15 -6.95 16.84
CA LYS A 136 -9.05 -7.91 16.77
C LYS A 136 -9.65 -9.29 16.58
N ALA A 137 -9.09 -10.10 15.68
CA ALA A 137 -9.55 -11.45 15.39
C ALA A 137 -8.39 -12.42 15.27
N LYS A 138 -8.57 -13.64 15.77
CA LYS A 138 -7.58 -14.71 15.77
C LYS A 138 -8.28 -16.03 15.50
N ALA A 139 -7.64 -16.90 14.74
CA ALA A 139 -8.21 -18.19 14.37
C ALA A 139 -7.43 -19.34 15.02
N PHE A 140 -8.19 -20.38 15.41
CA PHE A 140 -7.70 -21.56 16.13
C PHE A 140 -8.20 -22.83 15.44
N LYS A 141 -7.38 -23.87 15.45
CA LYS A 141 -7.73 -25.22 14.99
C LYS A 141 -6.93 -26.23 15.77
N GLU A 142 -7.58 -27.31 16.20
CA GLU A 142 -6.91 -28.40 16.90
C GLU A 142 -5.75 -28.99 16.07
N GLY A 143 -4.61 -29.23 16.71
CA GLY A 143 -3.39 -29.72 16.06
C GLY A 143 -2.59 -28.66 15.31
N TYR A 144 -3.03 -27.41 15.29
CA TYR A 144 -2.36 -26.28 14.64
C TYR A 144 -1.93 -25.24 15.67
N LYS A 145 -0.87 -24.50 15.37
CA LYS A 145 -0.56 -23.26 16.11
C LYS A 145 -1.58 -22.19 15.76
N PRO A 146 -2.04 -21.37 16.74
CA PRO A 146 -2.98 -20.28 16.47
C PRO A 146 -2.47 -19.31 15.41
N SER A 147 -3.38 -18.67 14.69
CA SER A 147 -3.02 -17.65 13.70
C SER A 147 -2.33 -16.43 14.35
N ARG A 148 -1.76 -15.57 13.52
CA ARG A 148 -1.50 -14.17 13.91
C ARG A 148 -2.83 -13.45 14.10
N THR A 149 -2.80 -12.37 14.90
CA THR A 149 -3.96 -11.53 15.14
C THR A 149 -4.16 -10.58 13.99
N PHE A 150 -5.34 -10.62 13.37
CA PHE A 150 -5.84 -9.55 12.50
C PHE A 150 -6.33 -8.40 13.36
N SER A 151 -6.06 -7.17 12.96
CA SER A 151 -6.51 -5.97 13.67
C SER A 151 -6.94 -4.90 12.68
N VAL A 152 -8.14 -4.35 12.86
CA VAL A 152 -8.66 -3.22 12.07
C VAL A 152 -9.48 -2.28 12.94
N LEU A 153 -9.23 -0.98 12.80
CA LEU A 153 -10.11 0.05 13.35
C LEU A 153 -11.22 0.35 12.33
N ALA A 154 -12.40 -0.18 12.58
CA ALA A 154 -13.59 0.17 11.82
C ALA A 154 -14.07 1.55 12.29
N THR A 155 -14.08 2.54 11.40
CA THR A 155 -14.40 3.93 11.76
C THR A 155 -15.73 4.35 11.14
N LYS A 156 -16.69 4.72 11.99
CA LYS A 156 -17.91 5.36 11.52
C LYS A 156 -17.62 6.78 11.10
N ALA A 157 -18.07 7.15 9.91
CA ALA A 157 -17.85 8.46 9.31
C ALA A 157 -18.50 9.58 10.11
N GLU A 158 -17.72 10.61 10.43
CA GLU A 158 -18.19 11.90 10.90
C GLU A 158 -18.05 12.91 9.77
N PHE A 159 -19.18 13.43 9.30
CA PHE A 159 -19.20 14.32 8.15
C PHE A 159 -18.69 15.72 8.51
N LYS A 160 -17.63 16.17 7.82
CA LYS A 160 -17.15 17.56 7.95
C LYS A 160 -18.19 18.51 7.36
N PRO A 161 -18.55 19.60 8.09
CA PRO A 161 -19.52 20.56 7.61
C PRO A 161 -18.92 21.45 6.51
N ALA A 162 -19.73 21.77 5.50
CA ALA A 162 -19.34 22.70 4.46
C ALA A 162 -19.15 24.12 5.00
N ARG A 163 -18.29 24.90 4.38
CA ARG A 163 -18.04 26.29 4.69
C ARG A 163 -18.93 27.21 3.87
N GLN A 164 -19.34 28.33 4.47
CA GLN A 164 -19.96 29.42 3.76
C GLN A 164 -18.87 30.36 3.22
N ALA A 165 -18.84 30.59 1.91
CA ALA A 165 -17.95 31.55 1.29
C ALA A 165 -18.74 32.40 0.30
N LYS A 166 -18.47 33.74 0.28
CA LYS A 166 -19.04 34.67 -0.68
C LYS A 166 -17.94 35.27 -1.51
N GLY A 167 -18.25 35.62 -2.77
CA GLY A 167 -17.29 36.27 -3.67
C GLY A 167 -16.20 35.33 -4.16
N THR A 168 -16.47 34.03 -4.20
CA THR A 168 -15.53 33.06 -4.76
C THR A 168 -15.51 33.10 -6.27
N VAL A 169 -14.33 32.91 -6.87
CA VAL A 169 -14.12 32.79 -8.30
C VAL A 169 -13.42 31.46 -8.58
N ASN A 170 -13.61 30.90 -9.78
CA ASN A 170 -12.90 29.68 -10.14
C ASN A 170 -11.39 29.92 -10.18
N GLY A 171 -10.63 28.98 -9.62
CA GLY A 171 -9.18 29.02 -9.61
C GLY A 171 -8.57 28.31 -8.40
N VAL A 172 -7.25 28.32 -8.40
CA VAL A 172 -6.38 27.71 -7.39
C VAL A 172 -5.26 28.68 -7.06
N ASN A 173 -5.14 29.09 -5.81
CA ASN A 173 -3.95 29.83 -5.37
C ASN A 173 -2.73 28.91 -5.37
N TYR A 174 -1.59 29.44 -5.80
CA TYR A 174 -0.32 28.71 -5.69
C TYR A 174 0.78 29.60 -5.12
N VAL A 175 1.71 28.94 -4.44
CA VAL A 175 3.04 29.46 -4.07
C VAL A 175 4.07 28.49 -4.60
N HIS A 176 5.04 29.01 -5.35
CA HIS A 176 6.17 28.26 -5.88
C HIS A 176 7.45 28.66 -5.15
N VAL A 177 8.20 27.66 -4.68
CA VAL A 177 9.47 27.80 -3.97
C VAL A 177 10.54 26.91 -4.59
N ILE A 178 11.83 27.25 -4.40
CA ILE A 178 12.96 26.41 -4.79
C ILE A 178 13.81 26.10 -3.56
N GLY A 179 14.42 24.92 -3.54
CA GLY A 179 15.26 24.43 -2.44
C GLY A 179 15.33 22.91 -2.44
N ASN A 180 16.27 22.34 -1.72
CA ASN A 180 16.37 20.90 -1.54
C ASN A 180 15.36 20.46 -0.47
N PHE A 181 14.37 19.69 -0.89
CA PHE A 181 13.29 19.22 -0.04
C PHE A 181 13.28 17.70 -0.02
N GLN A 182 13.23 17.10 1.16
CA GLN A 182 13.06 15.67 1.34
C GLN A 182 11.61 15.34 1.80
N LYS A 183 10.91 16.35 2.29
CA LYS A 183 9.52 16.26 2.74
C LYS A 183 8.77 17.55 2.44
N VAL A 184 7.46 17.46 2.24
CA VAL A 184 6.62 18.65 2.00
C VAL A 184 6.67 19.66 3.16
N ALA A 185 6.98 19.22 4.37
CA ALA A 185 7.18 20.10 5.52
C ALA A 185 8.37 21.07 5.35
N ASP A 186 9.32 20.75 4.48
CA ASP A 186 10.51 21.55 4.21
C ASP A 186 10.21 22.74 3.28
N LEU A 187 9.10 22.71 2.53
CA LEU A 187 8.69 23.78 1.61
C LEU A 187 8.63 25.16 2.28
N LYS A 188 8.30 25.22 3.56
CA LYS A 188 8.29 26.47 4.36
C LYS A 188 9.66 27.17 4.43
N ASN A 189 10.74 26.44 4.24
CA ASN A 189 12.11 26.93 4.26
C ASN A 189 12.62 27.27 2.84
N GLY A 190 11.82 27.00 1.81
CA GLY A 190 12.18 27.24 0.42
C GLY A 190 12.32 28.73 0.09
N LYS A 191 13.21 29.02 -0.87
CA LYS A 191 13.32 30.37 -1.43
C LYS A 191 12.09 30.65 -2.31
N PHE A 192 11.36 31.70 -1.96
CA PHE A 192 10.20 32.14 -2.73
C PHE A 192 10.57 32.49 -4.18
N VAL A 193 9.75 32.04 -5.13
CA VAL A 193 9.88 32.33 -6.57
C VAL A 193 8.73 33.21 -7.02
N LYS A 194 7.50 32.68 -6.94
CA LYS A 194 6.27 33.38 -7.36
C LYS A 194 5.04 32.81 -6.67
N GLN A 195 3.97 33.58 -6.73
CA GLN A 195 2.64 33.16 -6.33
C GLN A 195 1.59 33.76 -7.27
N GLY A 196 0.40 33.19 -7.28
CA GLY A 196 -0.69 33.67 -8.10
C GLY A 196 -1.91 32.77 -8.06
N VAL A 197 -2.73 32.89 -9.09
CA VAL A 197 -3.90 32.03 -9.30
C VAL A 197 -3.77 31.34 -10.64
N MET A 198 -4.10 30.06 -10.67
CA MET A 198 -4.17 29.25 -11.87
C MET A 198 -5.51 28.53 -11.95
N THR A 199 -5.84 27.90 -13.07
CA THR A 199 -7.12 27.20 -13.26
C THR A 199 -7.17 25.85 -12.51
N GLU A 200 -6.04 25.18 -12.40
CA GLU A 200 -5.88 23.87 -11.72
C GLU A 200 -4.46 23.72 -11.20
N PRO A 201 -4.21 22.88 -10.18
CA PRO A 201 -2.84 22.57 -9.74
C PRO A 201 -1.99 22.06 -10.89
N SER A 202 -0.87 22.76 -11.15
CA SER A 202 0.04 22.44 -12.24
C SER A 202 1.46 22.84 -11.88
N ILE A 203 2.41 21.97 -12.18
CA ILE A 203 3.86 22.18 -11.99
C ILE A 203 4.57 22.63 -13.26
N LYS A 204 3.87 22.72 -14.40
CA LYS A 204 4.44 23.05 -15.72
C LYS A 204 5.16 24.38 -15.80
N GLU A 205 4.92 25.27 -14.86
CA GLU A 205 5.57 26.58 -14.78
C GLU A 205 6.75 26.62 -13.79
N ALA A 206 7.29 25.45 -13.39
CA ALA A 206 8.50 25.38 -12.59
C ALA A 206 9.66 26.08 -13.30
N VAL A 207 10.49 26.79 -12.54
CA VAL A 207 11.60 27.60 -13.11
C VAL A 207 12.88 26.81 -13.26
N GLN A 208 12.91 25.58 -12.75
CA GLN A 208 14.02 24.64 -12.85
C GLN A 208 13.48 23.21 -12.84
N PRO A 209 14.23 22.23 -13.36
CA PRO A 209 13.74 20.85 -13.48
C PRO A 209 13.66 20.13 -12.13
N ASP A 210 14.56 20.41 -11.20
CA ASP A 210 14.68 19.73 -9.91
C ASP A 210 14.69 20.73 -8.76
N HIS A 211 14.56 20.25 -7.50
CA HIS A 211 14.70 21.05 -6.27
C HIS A 211 13.72 22.21 -6.20
N PHE A 212 12.44 21.92 -6.41
CA PHE A 212 11.37 22.91 -6.29
C PHE A 212 10.15 22.35 -5.56
N GLY A 213 9.22 23.24 -5.27
CA GLY A 213 7.96 22.80 -4.70
C GLY A 213 6.84 23.79 -4.90
N TYR A 214 5.64 23.28 -4.74
CA TYR A 214 4.39 24.03 -4.82
C TYR A 214 3.50 23.81 -3.61
N THR A 215 2.86 24.88 -3.20
CA THR A 215 1.70 24.84 -2.30
C THR A 215 0.49 25.33 -3.05
N PHE A 216 -0.49 24.47 -3.30
CA PHE A 216 -1.77 24.83 -3.91
C PHE A 216 -2.82 24.91 -2.83
N THR A 217 -3.64 25.97 -2.85
CA THR A 217 -4.73 26.16 -1.88
C THR A 217 -5.98 26.70 -2.54
N GLY A 218 -7.11 26.33 -1.99
CA GLY A 218 -8.41 26.80 -2.47
C GLY A 218 -9.56 26.14 -1.74
N MET A 219 -10.70 26.16 -2.38
CA MET A 219 -11.90 25.46 -1.96
C MET A 219 -12.37 24.54 -3.07
N ILE A 220 -12.89 23.39 -2.67
CA ILE A 220 -13.50 22.40 -3.56
C ILE A 220 -15.01 22.34 -3.27
N ASP A 221 -15.83 22.39 -4.32
CA ASP A 221 -17.29 22.26 -4.22
C ASP A 221 -17.69 20.79 -4.28
N ILE A 222 -18.11 20.25 -3.15
CA ILE A 222 -18.57 18.89 -2.96
C ILE A 222 -20.04 18.79 -3.38
N PRO A 223 -20.39 17.99 -4.41
CA PRO A 223 -21.73 17.98 -5.01
C PRO A 223 -22.82 17.36 -4.14
N GLU A 224 -22.48 16.42 -3.27
CA GLU A 224 -23.44 15.73 -2.38
C GLU A 224 -22.76 15.26 -1.10
N ASP A 225 -23.57 14.96 -0.06
CA ASP A 225 -23.06 14.35 1.17
C ASP A 225 -22.53 12.93 0.86
N GLY A 226 -21.36 12.56 1.40
CA GLY A 226 -20.85 11.21 1.22
C GLY A 226 -19.40 11.01 1.63
N ILE A 227 -18.93 9.77 1.52
CA ILE A 227 -17.53 9.42 1.71
C ILE A 227 -16.81 9.54 0.37
N TYR A 228 -15.92 10.51 0.28
CA TYR A 228 -15.07 10.77 -0.87
C TYR A 228 -13.72 10.08 -0.72
N GLY A 229 -13.25 9.44 -1.78
CA GLY A 229 -11.84 9.10 -1.91
C GLY A 229 -11.08 10.26 -2.56
N PHE A 230 -9.86 10.53 -2.13
CA PHE A 230 -8.92 11.42 -2.82
C PHE A 230 -7.65 10.66 -3.12
N PHE A 231 -6.98 11.00 -4.22
CA PHE A 231 -5.68 10.47 -4.54
C PHE A 231 -4.72 11.56 -4.98
N THR A 232 -3.44 11.32 -4.79
CA THR A 232 -2.36 11.97 -5.50
C THR A 232 -1.49 10.91 -6.19
N ARG A 233 -1.00 11.23 -7.39
CA ARG A 233 0.11 10.54 -8.00
C ARG A 233 1.18 11.57 -8.24
N SER A 234 2.32 11.40 -7.65
CA SER A 234 3.43 12.34 -7.74
C SER A 234 4.78 11.66 -7.86
N ASP A 235 5.65 12.32 -8.53
CA ASP A 235 7.08 12.15 -8.60
C ASP A 235 7.66 13.55 -8.29
N ASP A 236 8.24 13.84 -7.20
CA ASP A 236 8.39 13.11 -5.95
C ASP A 236 7.16 13.18 -5.02
N GLY A 237 7.30 13.86 -3.90
CA GLY A 237 6.36 13.83 -2.79
C GLY A 237 5.16 14.76 -2.92
N SER A 238 4.02 14.31 -2.39
CA SER A 238 2.82 15.14 -2.26
C SER A 238 1.99 14.80 -1.03
N VAL A 239 1.30 15.81 -0.47
CA VAL A 239 0.36 15.63 0.63
C VAL A 239 -0.89 16.45 0.37
N LEU A 240 -2.07 15.85 0.54
CA LEU A 240 -3.35 16.53 0.42
C LEU A 240 -4.03 16.64 1.78
N TYR A 241 -4.43 17.86 2.11
CA TYR A 241 -5.26 18.18 3.25
C TYR A 241 -6.65 18.64 2.80
N ILE A 242 -7.70 18.18 3.46
CA ILE A 242 -9.08 18.68 3.30
C ILE A 242 -9.57 19.19 4.66
N ASP A 243 -9.98 20.43 4.73
CA ASP A 243 -10.35 21.15 5.97
C ASP A 243 -9.30 21.00 7.09
N GLY A 244 -8.03 21.02 6.70
CA GLY A 244 -6.89 20.93 7.61
C GLY A 244 -6.53 19.51 8.08
N GLU A 245 -7.27 18.49 7.71
CA GLU A 245 -6.94 17.11 7.97
C GLU A 245 -6.15 16.50 6.81
N LYS A 246 -5.05 15.79 7.11
CA LYS A 246 -4.26 15.07 6.11
C LYS A 246 -5.03 13.85 5.61
N ILE A 247 -5.45 13.88 4.34
CA ILE A 247 -6.23 12.83 3.71
C ILE A 247 -5.36 11.91 2.86
N VAL A 248 -4.40 12.48 2.11
CA VAL A 248 -3.46 11.68 1.33
C VAL A 248 -2.05 12.00 1.78
N ASP A 249 -1.29 10.98 2.10
CA ASP A 249 0.12 11.04 2.46
C ASP A 249 0.95 10.29 1.42
N ASN A 250 1.57 11.02 0.54
CA ASN A 250 2.51 10.55 -0.48
C ASN A 250 3.82 11.35 -0.35
N ASP A 251 4.25 11.59 0.90
CA ASP A 251 5.38 12.47 1.22
C ASP A 251 6.71 11.74 1.09
N GLY A 252 7.71 12.44 0.61
CA GLY A 252 9.09 11.97 0.50
C GLY A 252 9.67 12.08 -0.89
N SER A 253 10.96 11.76 -1.02
CA SER A 253 11.64 11.65 -2.30
C SER A 253 11.47 10.22 -2.83
N HIS A 254 10.81 10.05 -3.96
CA HIS A 254 10.48 8.76 -4.57
C HIS A 254 10.03 8.92 -6.02
N SER A 255 10.28 7.92 -6.85
CA SER A 255 9.69 7.83 -8.19
C SER A 255 8.15 7.82 -8.13
N ALA A 256 7.50 8.02 -9.27
CA ALA A 256 6.05 8.17 -9.36
C ALA A 256 5.25 7.10 -8.58
N LEU A 257 4.65 7.50 -7.46
CA LEU A 257 3.78 6.68 -6.62
C LEU A 257 2.36 7.24 -6.56
N VAL A 258 1.41 6.37 -6.25
CA VAL A 258 0.01 6.74 -5.99
C VAL A 258 -0.31 6.47 -4.54
N ALA A 259 -0.84 7.48 -3.86
CA ALA A 259 -1.44 7.33 -2.54
C ALA A 259 -2.89 7.82 -2.56
N SER A 260 -3.69 7.29 -1.66
CA SER A 260 -5.10 7.69 -1.55
C SER A 260 -5.60 7.65 -0.11
N GLY A 261 -6.66 8.39 0.16
CA GLY A 261 -7.33 8.40 1.45
C GLY A 261 -8.81 8.75 1.31
N LYS A 262 -9.58 8.60 2.39
CA LYS A 262 -11.02 8.83 2.41
C LYS A 262 -11.40 9.87 3.46
N VAL A 263 -12.46 10.63 3.18
CA VAL A 263 -13.04 11.58 4.12
C VAL A 263 -14.54 11.71 3.88
N ALA A 264 -15.32 11.86 4.94
CA ALA A 264 -16.75 12.11 4.86
C ALA A 264 -17.01 13.62 4.82
N LEU A 265 -17.69 14.09 3.78
CA LEU A 265 -17.93 15.51 3.53
C LEU A 265 -19.41 15.80 3.33
N LYS A 266 -19.87 16.91 3.89
CA LYS A 266 -21.18 17.47 3.55
C LYS A 266 -21.11 18.19 2.21
N LYS A 267 -22.20 18.24 1.48
CA LYS A 267 -22.35 19.04 0.26
C LYS A 267 -21.97 20.49 0.49
N GLY A 268 -21.18 21.08 -0.40
CA GLY A 268 -20.77 22.49 -0.41
C GLY A 268 -19.26 22.68 -0.41
N LEU A 269 -18.80 23.86 -0.03
CA LEU A 269 -17.39 24.23 -0.13
C LEU A 269 -16.55 23.69 1.04
N HIS A 270 -15.44 23.07 0.72
CA HIS A 270 -14.42 22.61 1.66
C HIS A 270 -13.05 23.16 1.28
N THR A 271 -12.24 23.54 2.26
CA THR A 271 -10.87 23.99 1.96
C THR A 271 -9.97 22.80 1.62
N TYR A 272 -9.04 23.01 0.68
CA TYR A 272 -7.99 22.06 0.44
C TYR A 272 -6.62 22.74 0.42
N GLN A 273 -5.60 21.97 0.74
CA GLN A 273 -4.20 22.31 0.54
C GLN A 273 -3.51 21.10 -0.05
N LEU A 274 -2.94 21.24 -1.25
CA LEU A 274 -2.12 20.26 -1.91
C LEU A 274 -0.68 20.77 -1.91
N LEU A 275 0.20 20.01 -1.27
CA LEU A 275 1.63 20.26 -1.22
C LEU A 275 2.33 19.32 -2.20
N TYR A 276 3.33 19.81 -2.90
CA TYR A 276 4.15 19.03 -3.83
C TYR A 276 5.61 19.44 -3.70
N LEU A 277 6.49 18.47 -3.69
CA LEU A 277 7.93 18.66 -3.80
C LEU A 277 8.50 17.84 -4.94
N GLU A 278 9.52 18.40 -5.57
CA GLU A 278 10.41 17.77 -6.53
C GLU A 278 11.83 17.83 -5.97
N ASP A 279 12.45 16.67 -5.76
CA ASP A 279 13.81 16.55 -5.28
C ASP A 279 14.77 16.33 -6.44
N TYR A 280 14.64 15.21 -7.17
CA TYR A 280 15.58 14.86 -8.22
C TYR A 280 15.01 13.82 -9.21
N GLU A 281 15.18 14.08 -10.53
CA GLU A 281 14.82 13.22 -11.66
C GLU A 281 13.33 12.81 -11.76
N GLY A 282 12.64 13.45 -12.68
CA GLY A 282 11.27 13.15 -13.05
C GLY A 282 10.24 13.96 -12.28
N ASP A 283 9.47 14.77 -12.98
CA ASP A 283 8.42 15.58 -12.40
C ASP A 283 7.02 15.08 -12.79
N HIS A 284 6.17 14.81 -11.84
CA HIS A 284 4.78 14.47 -12.10
C HIS A 284 3.88 14.86 -10.94
N LEU A 285 2.78 15.51 -11.24
CA LEU A 285 1.70 15.73 -10.28
C LEU A 285 0.35 15.53 -10.95
N SER A 286 -0.43 14.59 -10.42
CA SER A 286 -1.86 14.48 -10.68
C SER A 286 -2.61 14.21 -9.39
N TRP A 287 -3.84 14.68 -9.31
CA TRP A 287 -4.74 14.48 -8.18
C TRP A 287 -6.18 14.40 -8.65
N GLY A 288 -7.01 13.82 -7.82
CA GLY A 288 -8.41 13.68 -8.14
C GLY A 288 -9.20 13.10 -6.98
N TRP A 289 -10.44 12.81 -7.27
CA TRP A 289 -11.39 12.28 -6.31
C TRP A 289 -12.10 11.02 -6.84
N ARG A 290 -12.69 10.31 -5.93
CA ARG A 290 -13.67 9.27 -6.19
C ARG A 290 -14.95 9.66 -5.47
N LEU A 291 -16.03 9.77 -6.23
CA LEU A 291 -17.34 10.15 -5.71
C LEU A 291 -17.94 9.02 -4.84
N PRO A 292 -18.87 9.32 -3.94
CA PRO A 292 -19.57 8.32 -3.15
C PRO A 292 -20.20 7.23 -4.05
N GLY A 293 -20.01 5.95 -3.66
CA GLY A 293 -20.55 4.81 -4.40
C GLY A 293 -19.91 4.52 -5.76
N LYS A 294 -18.83 5.20 -6.13
CA LYS A 294 -18.04 4.90 -7.32
C LYS A 294 -16.79 4.12 -6.97
N ASP A 295 -16.30 3.31 -7.91
CA ASP A 295 -15.08 2.51 -7.73
C ASP A 295 -13.84 3.20 -8.30
N GLU A 296 -14.00 4.09 -9.29
CA GLU A 296 -12.90 4.71 -10.01
C GLU A 296 -12.62 6.13 -9.54
N PHE A 297 -11.34 6.49 -9.58
CA PHE A 297 -10.90 7.87 -9.40
C PHE A 297 -11.00 8.64 -10.71
N GLU A 298 -11.43 9.90 -10.62
CA GLU A 298 -11.50 10.83 -11.72
C GLU A 298 -10.83 12.17 -11.38
N LYS A 299 -10.47 12.93 -12.40
CA LYS A 299 -9.95 14.28 -12.24
C LYS A 299 -11.04 15.18 -11.67
N ILE A 300 -10.69 16.03 -10.70
CA ILE A 300 -11.60 17.05 -10.19
C ILE A 300 -11.84 18.09 -11.29
N PRO A 301 -13.09 18.33 -11.70
CA PRO A 301 -13.39 19.35 -12.69
C PRO A 301 -12.97 20.76 -12.23
N VAL A 302 -12.38 21.56 -13.12
CA VAL A 302 -11.86 22.89 -12.76
C VAL A 302 -12.94 23.85 -12.26
N GLU A 303 -14.18 23.69 -12.72
CA GLU A 303 -15.35 24.43 -12.25
C GLU A 303 -15.75 24.12 -10.79
N LYS A 304 -15.17 23.09 -10.20
CA LYS A 304 -15.32 22.71 -8.80
C LYS A 304 -14.23 23.31 -7.89
N LEU A 305 -13.26 24.01 -8.46
CA LEU A 305 -12.14 24.62 -7.73
C LEU A 305 -12.33 26.13 -7.64
N PHE A 306 -12.23 26.67 -6.43
CA PHE A 306 -12.51 28.07 -6.15
C PHE A 306 -11.42 28.70 -5.28
N VAL A 307 -11.22 30.01 -5.46
CA VAL A 307 -10.45 30.88 -4.57
C VAL A 307 -11.33 32.04 -4.10
N LYS A 308 -10.88 32.74 -3.06
CA LYS A 308 -11.59 33.90 -2.49
C LYS A 308 -10.94 35.17 -3.00
#